data_5b7116e6155b933ef96954bdccb5ad59
#
_entry.id   5b7116e6155b933ef96954bdccb5ad59
#
_cell.length_a   1.000
_cell.length_b   1.000
_cell.length_c   1.000
_cell.angle_alpha   90.00
_cell.angle_beta   90.00
_cell.angle_gamma   90.00
#
_symmetry.space_group_name_H-M   'P 1'
#
loop_
_entity.id
_entity.type
_entity.pdbx_description
1 polymer ?
#
loop_
_entity_poly.entity_id
_entity_poly.type
_entity_poly.pdbx_seq_one_letter_code
_entity_poly.pdbx_strand_id
1 'polypeptide(L)'
;MSPPAEAADQVGAATLERMAAAPRYNRWMFDRLRPWVGRRVLEIGAGIGNMSAFFADRERVVLTDTEPYYLGRLRERFADRPQVSVAELRLPAVSPGLVAERLDTVVCLNVLEHIEDDRAALRAMHDLLAPGGRLVLLVPSLRGLYGTLDEALGHFRRYVPDELAEKLPAAGFRLRHLEYFNLAGVPGWWVAGRVLRRRLIPTGALRWYEALVPLFRLERLLPWRIGQSLIAIGEVPA
;
A
#
# COMPACT_ATOMS: atom_id res chain seq x y z
N MET A 1 22.96 -5.70 -6.05
CA MET A 1 22.52 -7.10 -5.92
C MET A 1 21.31 -7.12 -5.00
N SER A 2 20.13 -7.46 -5.52
CA SER A 2 18.93 -7.65 -4.69
C SER A 2 19.14 -8.84 -3.75
N PRO A 3 18.59 -8.78 -2.50
CA PRO A 3 18.68 -9.91 -1.58
C PRO A 3 17.96 -11.14 -2.18
N PRO A 4 18.33 -12.37 -1.79
CA PRO A 4 17.57 -13.56 -2.15
C PRO A 4 16.11 -13.39 -1.72
N ALA A 5 15.16 -13.90 -2.52
CA ALA A 5 13.71 -13.76 -2.29
C ALA A 5 13.28 -14.17 -0.86
N GLU A 6 13.81 -15.26 -0.32
CA GLU A 6 13.58 -15.69 1.07
C GLU A 6 13.99 -14.66 2.14
N ALA A 7 15.06 -13.91 1.94
CA ALA A 7 15.52 -12.90 2.90
C ALA A 7 14.65 -11.63 2.84
N ALA A 8 14.17 -11.25 1.66
CA ALA A 8 13.24 -10.13 1.50
C ALA A 8 11.87 -10.45 2.13
N ASP A 9 11.41 -11.69 2.02
CA ASP A 9 10.16 -12.18 2.59
C ASP A 9 10.19 -12.17 4.13
N GLN A 10 11.30 -12.57 4.76
CA GLN A 10 11.48 -12.49 6.22
C GLN A 10 11.47 -11.05 6.73
N VAL A 11 12.08 -10.12 6.01
CA VAL A 11 12.07 -8.69 6.35
C VAL A 11 10.67 -8.10 6.17
N GLY A 12 9.97 -8.49 5.10
CA GLY A 12 8.58 -8.12 4.84
C GLY A 12 7.67 -8.57 5.98
N ALA A 13 7.73 -9.86 6.36
CA ALA A 13 6.95 -10.41 7.46
C ALA A 13 7.21 -9.68 8.79
N ALA A 14 8.49 -9.47 9.15
CA ALA A 14 8.86 -8.74 10.36
C ALA A 14 8.37 -7.28 10.33
N THR A 15 8.34 -6.65 9.16
CA THR A 15 7.83 -5.28 9.00
C THR A 15 6.32 -5.25 9.17
N LEU A 16 5.57 -6.18 8.59
CA LEU A 16 4.11 -6.29 8.75
C LEU A 16 3.71 -6.50 10.22
N GLU A 17 4.42 -7.37 10.96
CA GLU A 17 4.18 -7.59 12.39
C GLU A 17 4.48 -6.33 13.22
N ARG A 18 5.55 -5.58 12.89
CA ARG A 18 5.84 -4.29 13.53
C ARG A 18 4.76 -3.25 13.24
N MET A 19 4.29 -3.19 12.00
CA MET A 19 3.22 -2.27 11.61
C MET A 19 1.87 -2.65 12.22
N ALA A 20 1.63 -3.93 12.56
CA ALA A 20 0.47 -4.35 13.36
C ALA A 20 0.46 -3.70 14.75
N ALA A 21 1.63 -3.44 15.33
CA ALA A 21 1.79 -2.76 16.60
C ALA A 21 1.72 -1.22 16.51
N ALA A 22 1.35 -0.68 15.33
CA ALA A 22 1.22 0.77 15.07
C ALA A 22 -0.24 1.17 14.72
N PRO A 23 -1.23 0.97 15.62
CA PRO A 23 -2.64 1.17 15.31
C PRO A 23 -3.02 2.63 15.01
N ARG A 24 -2.34 3.62 15.64
CA ARG A 24 -2.60 5.04 15.38
C ARG A 24 -2.11 5.45 14.00
N TYR A 25 -0.95 4.94 13.57
CA TYR A 25 -0.42 5.16 12.24
C TYR A 25 -1.33 4.54 11.18
N ASN A 26 -1.71 3.26 11.36
CA ASN A 26 -2.61 2.57 10.43
C ASN A 26 -3.96 3.30 10.33
N ARG A 27 -4.51 3.76 11.46
CA ARG A 27 -5.75 4.56 11.48
C ARG A 27 -5.56 5.91 10.76
N TRP A 28 -4.45 6.60 11.00
CA TRP A 28 -4.15 7.86 10.32
C TRP A 28 -4.05 7.67 8.79
N MET A 29 -3.34 6.65 8.35
CA MET A 29 -3.25 6.28 6.93
C MET A 29 -4.65 5.98 6.37
N PHE A 30 -5.43 5.13 7.03
CA PHE A 30 -6.78 4.81 6.58
C PHE A 30 -7.70 6.04 6.53
N ASP A 31 -7.63 6.95 7.49
CA ASP A 31 -8.45 8.18 7.50
C ASP A 31 -8.21 9.06 6.26
N ARG A 32 -6.99 9.00 5.66
CA ARG A 32 -6.69 9.69 4.40
C ARG A 32 -7.29 8.96 3.18
N LEU A 33 -7.34 7.63 3.23
CA LEU A 33 -7.83 6.79 2.15
C LEU A 33 -9.35 6.62 2.18
N ARG A 34 -9.96 6.65 3.35
CA ARG A 34 -11.37 6.33 3.60
C ARG A 34 -12.37 7.03 2.66
N PRO A 35 -12.23 8.32 2.30
CA PRO A 35 -13.16 9.00 1.40
C PRO A 35 -13.21 8.39 -0.01
N TRP A 36 -12.20 7.62 -0.39
CA TRP A 36 -12.02 7.03 -1.71
C TRP A 36 -12.39 5.54 -1.77
N VAL A 37 -12.58 4.90 -0.60
CA VAL A 37 -12.89 3.47 -0.49
C VAL A 37 -14.40 3.27 -0.56
N GLY A 38 -14.86 2.59 -1.60
CA GLY A 38 -16.25 2.31 -1.88
C GLY A 38 -16.82 1.10 -1.12
N ARG A 39 -17.69 0.35 -1.77
CA ARG A 39 -18.45 -0.75 -1.16
C ARG A 39 -17.96 -2.13 -1.54
N ARG A 40 -17.41 -2.29 -2.75
CA ARG A 40 -16.90 -3.55 -3.32
C ARG A 40 -15.40 -3.43 -3.55
N VAL A 41 -14.64 -3.88 -2.57
CA VAL A 41 -13.20 -3.57 -2.43
C VAL A 41 -12.35 -4.80 -2.73
N LEU A 42 -11.30 -4.63 -3.51
CA LEU A 42 -10.20 -5.58 -3.60
C LEU A 42 -8.95 -4.93 -3.01
N GLU A 43 -8.28 -5.62 -2.09
CA GLU A 43 -6.96 -5.25 -1.59
C GLU A 43 -5.89 -6.13 -2.23
N ILE A 44 -4.88 -5.49 -2.83
CA ILE A 44 -3.72 -6.15 -3.42
C ILE A 44 -2.58 -6.11 -2.40
N GLY A 45 -2.00 -7.29 -2.10
CA GLY A 45 -0.92 -7.41 -1.11
C GLY A 45 -1.41 -7.16 0.31
N ALA A 46 -2.49 -7.83 0.72
CA ALA A 46 -3.11 -7.62 2.03
C ALA A 46 -2.22 -8.06 3.22
N GLY A 47 -1.20 -8.89 2.97
CA GLY A 47 -0.29 -9.38 4.00
C GLY A 47 -1.03 -10.08 5.14
N ILE A 48 -0.83 -9.62 6.36
CA ILE A 48 -1.53 -10.15 7.56
C ILE A 48 -2.86 -9.44 7.85
N GLY A 49 -3.35 -8.58 6.94
CA GLY A 49 -4.65 -7.91 7.04
C GLY A 49 -4.67 -6.67 7.94
N ASN A 50 -3.55 -5.97 8.11
CA ASN A 50 -3.47 -4.78 8.95
C ASN A 50 -4.41 -3.66 8.48
N MET A 51 -4.47 -3.43 7.17
CA MET A 51 -5.33 -2.42 6.57
C MET A 51 -6.71 -2.99 6.25
N SER A 52 -6.81 -4.26 5.88
CA SER A 52 -8.06 -4.97 5.58
C SER A 52 -9.11 -4.81 6.68
N ALA A 53 -8.69 -4.78 7.96
CA ALA A 53 -9.58 -4.64 9.11
C ALA A 53 -10.40 -3.34 9.09
N PHE A 54 -9.94 -2.29 8.41
CA PHE A 54 -10.63 -1.00 8.35
C PHE A 54 -11.79 -0.96 7.33
N PHE A 55 -11.83 -1.91 6.41
CA PHE A 55 -12.88 -1.98 5.39
C PHE A 55 -13.52 -3.38 5.26
N ALA A 56 -13.21 -4.30 6.20
CA ALA A 56 -13.80 -5.63 6.22
C ALA A 56 -15.34 -5.66 6.36
N ASP A 57 -15.95 -4.54 6.79
CA ASP A 57 -17.41 -4.37 6.92
C ASP A 57 -18.07 -3.86 5.62
N ARG A 58 -17.32 -3.72 4.53
CA ARG A 58 -17.87 -3.31 3.23
C ARG A 58 -18.75 -4.44 2.66
N GLU A 59 -19.57 -4.11 1.66
CA GLU A 59 -20.52 -5.04 1.05
C GLU A 59 -19.87 -6.29 0.49
N ARG A 60 -18.72 -6.13 -0.15
CA ARG A 60 -17.90 -7.19 -0.70
C ARG A 60 -16.44 -6.83 -0.54
N VAL A 61 -15.62 -7.75 -0.04
CA VAL A 61 -14.18 -7.56 0.11
C VAL A 61 -13.44 -8.79 -0.43
N VAL A 62 -12.49 -8.55 -1.32
CA VAL A 62 -11.57 -9.58 -1.80
C VAL A 62 -10.16 -9.21 -1.33
N LEU A 63 -9.59 -10.02 -0.46
CA LEU A 63 -8.23 -9.85 0.02
C LEU A 63 -7.29 -10.71 -0.80
N THR A 64 -6.23 -10.13 -1.34
CA THR A 64 -5.31 -10.87 -2.19
C THR A 64 -3.87 -10.72 -1.74
N ASP A 65 -3.09 -11.79 -1.94
CA ASP A 65 -1.65 -11.78 -1.74
C ASP A 65 -1.02 -12.81 -2.69
N THR A 66 0.31 -12.81 -2.82
CA THR A 66 1.06 -13.79 -3.59
C THR A 66 1.57 -14.95 -2.74
N GLU A 67 1.66 -14.77 -1.41
CA GLU A 67 2.29 -15.71 -0.49
C GLU A 67 1.26 -16.60 0.20
N PRO A 68 1.35 -17.94 0.06
CA PRO A 68 0.41 -18.87 0.69
C PRO A 68 0.29 -18.70 2.21
N TYR A 69 1.38 -18.31 2.87
CA TYR A 69 1.39 -18.01 4.31
C TYR A 69 0.42 -16.89 4.66
N TYR A 70 0.46 -15.77 3.94
CA TYR A 70 -0.45 -14.64 4.19
C TYR A 70 -1.89 -14.98 3.83
N LEU A 71 -2.11 -15.73 2.73
CA LEU A 71 -3.45 -16.19 2.36
C LEU A 71 -4.07 -17.07 3.46
N GLY A 72 -3.29 -17.93 4.11
CA GLY A 72 -3.73 -18.71 5.27
C GLY A 72 -4.15 -17.83 6.44
N ARG A 73 -3.27 -16.87 6.82
CA ARG A 73 -3.53 -15.91 7.91
C ARG A 73 -4.77 -15.05 7.67
N LEU A 74 -4.99 -14.61 6.43
CA LEU A 74 -6.18 -13.83 6.05
C LEU A 74 -7.46 -14.65 6.17
N ARG A 75 -7.45 -15.92 5.72
CA ARG A 75 -8.62 -16.82 5.85
C ARG A 75 -8.98 -17.06 7.31
N GLU A 76 -8.00 -17.30 8.18
CA GLU A 76 -8.22 -17.44 9.62
C GLU A 76 -8.76 -16.15 10.25
N ARG A 77 -8.13 -15.00 9.95
CA ARG A 77 -8.47 -13.71 10.56
C ARG A 77 -9.87 -13.22 10.22
N PHE A 78 -10.36 -13.53 9.03
CA PHE A 78 -11.64 -13.05 8.52
C PHE A 78 -12.66 -14.19 8.31
N ALA A 79 -12.47 -15.33 8.97
CA ALA A 79 -13.33 -16.51 8.84
C ALA A 79 -14.80 -16.26 9.23
N ASP A 80 -15.03 -15.32 10.14
CA ASP A 80 -16.35 -14.89 10.61
C ASP A 80 -17.02 -13.81 9.76
N ARG A 81 -16.39 -13.43 8.63
CA ARG A 81 -16.82 -12.33 7.74
C ARG A 81 -17.27 -12.88 6.38
N PRO A 82 -18.55 -13.25 6.20
CA PRO A 82 -19.02 -13.91 4.96
C PRO A 82 -18.87 -13.05 3.71
N GLN A 83 -18.81 -11.72 3.85
CA GLN A 83 -18.57 -10.79 2.74
C GLN A 83 -17.10 -10.73 2.30
N VAL A 84 -16.18 -11.30 3.08
CA VAL A 84 -14.74 -11.32 2.78
C VAL A 84 -14.36 -12.65 2.12
N SER A 85 -13.66 -12.59 1.01
CA SER A 85 -13.00 -13.75 0.40
C SER A 85 -11.50 -13.51 0.26
N VAL A 86 -10.74 -14.59 0.17
CA VAL A 86 -9.28 -14.55 0.04
C VAL A 86 -8.87 -15.31 -1.21
N ALA A 87 -8.12 -14.66 -2.10
CA ALA A 87 -7.65 -15.23 -3.36
C ALA A 87 -6.17 -14.94 -3.58
N GLU A 88 -5.47 -15.78 -4.33
CA GLU A 88 -4.14 -15.48 -4.84
C GLU A 88 -4.26 -14.52 -6.02
N LEU A 89 -3.40 -13.50 -6.03
CA LEU A 89 -3.28 -12.57 -7.15
C LEU A 89 -1.81 -12.15 -7.31
N ARG A 90 -1.25 -12.48 -8.48
CA ARG A 90 0.10 -12.09 -8.88
C ARG A 90 0.03 -11.23 -10.15
N LEU A 91 0.08 -9.91 -9.94
CA LEU A 91 0.07 -8.96 -11.06
C LEU A 91 1.28 -9.17 -12.00
N PRO A 92 1.11 -8.95 -13.33
CA PRO A 92 -0.08 -8.42 -13.98
C PRO A 92 -1.14 -9.46 -14.37
N ALA A 93 -1.00 -10.73 -13.99
CA ALA A 93 -1.97 -11.77 -14.34
C ALA A 93 -3.25 -11.62 -13.51
N VAL A 94 -4.39 -11.42 -14.17
CA VAL A 94 -5.71 -11.26 -13.55
C VAL A 94 -6.63 -12.41 -13.98
N SER A 95 -7.30 -13.03 -13.01
CA SER A 95 -8.27 -14.07 -13.32
C SER A 95 -9.63 -13.49 -13.74
N PRO A 96 -10.35 -14.13 -14.70
CA PRO A 96 -11.70 -13.69 -15.09
C PRO A 96 -12.68 -13.60 -13.92
N GLY A 97 -12.53 -14.45 -12.91
CA GLY A 97 -13.37 -14.43 -11.71
C GLY A 97 -13.25 -13.13 -10.90
N LEU A 98 -12.06 -12.56 -10.80
CA LEU A 98 -11.86 -11.27 -10.13
C LEU A 98 -12.46 -10.10 -10.91
N VAL A 99 -12.37 -10.13 -12.24
CA VAL A 99 -13.01 -9.11 -13.09
C VAL A 99 -14.54 -9.16 -12.94
N ALA A 100 -15.12 -10.36 -12.85
CA ALA A 100 -16.56 -10.57 -12.68
C ALA A 100 -17.10 -10.05 -11.34
N GLU A 101 -16.25 -9.80 -10.34
CA GLU A 101 -16.63 -9.22 -9.04
C GLU A 101 -17.18 -7.79 -9.14
N ARG A 102 -17.01 -7.08 -10.28
CA ARG A 102 -17.48 -5.70 -10.49
C ARG A 102 -17.07 -4.76 -9.35
N LEU A 103 -15.78 -4.73 -9.08
CA LEU A 103 -15.20 -3.95 -7.99
C LEU A 103 -15.33 -2.45 -8.24
N ASP A 104 -15.70 -1.69 -7.23
CA ASP A 104 -15.71 -0.22 -7.27
C ASP A 104 -14.43 0.39 -6.71
N THR A 105 -13.61 -0.42 -6.01
CA THR A 105 -12.35 0.04 -5.42
C THR A 105 -11.29 -1.06 -5.47
N VAL A 106 -10.12 -0.70 -5.97
CA VAL A 106 -8.87 -1.45 -5.76
C VAL A 106 -7.98 -0.67 -4.82
N VAL A 107 -7.56 -1.29 -3.72
CA VAL A 107 -6.63 -0.74 -2.72
C VAL A 107 -5.27 -1.43 -2.90
N CYS A 108 -4.21 -0.64 -3.13
CA CYS A 108 -2.85 -1.12 -3.33
C CYS A 108 -1.88 -0.25 -2.51
N LEU A 109 -1.44 -0.77 -1.37
CA LEU A 109 -0.67 0.00 -0.38
C LEU A 109 0.70 -0.64 -0.16
N ASN A 110 1.76 0.07 -0.57
CA ASN A 110 3.15 -0.40 -0.50
C ASN A 110 3.34 -1.78 -1.17
N VAL A 111 2.84 -1.90 -2.40
CA VAL A 111 2.96 -3.12 -3.22
C VAL A 111 3.55 -2.81 -4.60
N LEU A 112 3.14 -1.70 -5.23
CA LEU A 112 3.54 -1.38 -6.61
C LEU A 112 5.06 -1.25 -6.76
N GLU A 113 5.76 -0.78 -5.74
CA GLU A 113 7.23 -0.69 -5.68
C GLU A 113 7.95 -2.03 -5.73
N HIS A 114 7.26 -3.14 -5.42
CA HIS A 114 7.78 -4.50 -5.49
C HIS A 114 7.55 -5.16 -6.86
N ILE A 115 6.85 -4.49 -7.78
CA ILE A 115 6.56 -5.02 -9.11
C ILE A 115 7.47 -4.35 -10.14
N GLU A 116 8.27 -5.16 -10.85
CA GLU A 116 9.24 -4.65 -11.81
C GLU A 116 8.56 -3.92 -12.98
N ASP A 117 7.53 -4.53 -13.61
CA ASP A 117 6.68 -3.87 -14.61
C ASP A 117 5.44 -3.24 -13.94
N ASP A 118 5.66 -2.10 -13.30
CA ASP A 118 4.60 -1.33 -12.63
C ASP A 118 3.55 -0.78 -13.61
N ARG A 119 3.93 -0.56 -14.89
CA ARG A 119 2.98 -0.11 -15.92
C ARG A 119 1.99 -1.23 -16.30
N ALA A 120 2.46 -2.46 -16.45
CA ALA A 120 1.57 -3.60 -16.67
C ALA A 120 0.69 -3.87 -15.45
N ALA A 121 1.23 -3.75 -14.23
CA ALA A 121 0.47 -3.88 -12.99
C ALA A 121 -0.65 -2.85 -12.89
N LEU A 122 -0.38 -1.57 -13.21
CA LEU A 122 -1.40 -0.51 -13.21
C LEU A 122 -2.52 -0.77 -14.23
N ARG A 123 -2.19 -1.26 -15.43
CA ARG A 123 -3.21 -1.67 -16.43
C ARG A 123 -4.07 -2.81 -15.90
N ALA A 124 -3.45 -3.82 -15.30
CA ALA A 124 -4.17 -4.94 -14.71
C ALA A 124 -5.10 -4.49 -13.55
N MET A 125 -4.66 -3.52 -12.72
CA MET A 125 -5.52 -2.90 -11.70
C MET A 125 -6.69 -2.13 -12.30
N HIS A 126 -6.50 -1.48 -13.44
CA HIS A 126 -7.57 -0.81 -14.19
C HIS A 126 -8.62 -1.82 -14.65
N ASP A 127 -8.20 -2.96 -15.22
CA ASP A 127 -9.09 -3.99 -15.76
C ASP A 127 -9.91 -4.73 -14.67
N LEU A 128 -9.47 -4.67 -13.41
CA LEU A 128 -10.22 -5.20 -12.26
C LEU A 128 -11.40 -4.32 -11.84
N LEU A 129 -11.44 -3.07 -12.27
CA LEU A 129 -12.41 -2.08 -11.81
C LEU A 129 -13.59 -1.95 -12.78
N ALA A 130 -14.77 -1.77 -12.22
CA ALA A 130 -15.93 -1.35 -13.00
C ALA A 130 -15.76 0.12 -13.48
N PRO A 131 -16.46 0.55 -14.55
CA PRO A 131 -16.53 1.95 -14.94
C PRO A 131 -16.91 2.85 -13.75
N GLY A 132 -16.20 3.96 -13.56
CA GLY A 132 -16.32 4.83 -12.37
C GLY A 132 -15.63 4.30 -11.10
N GLY A 133 -15.05 3.11 -11.15
CA GLY A 133 -14.28 2.52 -10.05
C GLY A 133 -12.96 3.24 -9.79
N ARG A 134 -12.39 3.04 -8.60
CA ARG A 134 -11.22 3.79 -8.14
C ARG A 134 -10.07 2.90 -7.72
N LEU A 135 -8.87 3.26 -8.16
CA LEU A 135 -7.62 2.79 -7.59
C LEU A 135 -7.21 3.73 -6.45
N VAL A 136 -7.05 3.17 -5.26
CA VAL A 136 -6.49 3.83 -4.08
C VAL A 136 -5.07 3.32 -3.89
N LEU A 137 -4.10 4.11 -4.30
CA LEU A 137 -2.69 3.76 -4.33
C LEU A 137 -1.92 4.51 -3.23
N LEU A 138 -1.06 3.79 -2.50
CA LEU A 138 -0.04 4.38 -1.64
C LEU A 138 1.30 3.72 -1.96
N VAL A 139 2.30 4.55 -2.27
CA VAL A 139 3.65 4.12 -2.63
C VAL A 139 4.71 4.94 -1.91
N PRO A 140 5.92 4.40 -1.67
CA PRO A 140 7.03 5.15 -1.11
C PRO A 140 7.47 6.26 -2.07
N SER A 141 7.71 7.45 -1.53
CA SER A 141 8.13 8.63 -2.28
C SER A 141 9.57 9.04 -1.99
N LEU A 142 10.03 10.08 -2.71
CA LEU A 142 11.36 10.69 -2.56
C LEU A 142 12.49 9.70 -2.90
N ARG A 143 12.88 9.66 -4.16
CA ARG A 143 13.98 8.80 -4.66
C ARG A 143 15.25 8.91 -3.82
N GLY A 144 15.57 10.09 -3.27
CA GLY A 144 16.72 10.31 -2.38
C GLY A 144 16.66 9.58 -1.04
N LEU A 145 15.48 9.07 -0.63
CA LEU A 145 15.34 8.23 0.57
C LEU A 145 15.63 6.76 0.32
N TYR A 146 15.77 6.32 -0.96
CA TYR A 146 16.07 4.93 -1.27
C TYR A 146 17.39 4.52 -0.58
N GLY A 147 17.36 3.43 0.16
CA GLY A 147 18.50 2.96 0.95
C GLY A 147 18.33 1.50 1.40
N THR A 148 19.11 1.10 2.40
CA THR A 148 19.17 -0.30 2.84
C THR A 148 17.83 -0.86 3.38
N LEU A 149 16.91 -0.01 3.83
CA LEU A 149 15.56 -0.43 4.19
C LEU A 149 14.77 -0.84 2.94
N ASP A 150 14.83 -0.05 1.87
CA ASP A 150 14.16 -0.35 0.60
C ASP A 150 14.73 -1.60 -0.06
N GLU A 151 16.07 -1.72 -0.08
CA GLU A 151 16.75 -2.91 -0.58
C GLU A 151 16.36 -4.17 0.18
N ALA A 152 16.30 -4.09 1.51
CA ALA A 152 15.93 -5.21 2.36
C ALA A 152 14.47 -5.64 2.19
N LEU A 153 13.57 -4.69 1.87
CA LEU A 153 12.16 -4.94 1.55
C LEU A 153 11.96 -5.42 0.10
N GLY A 154 12.99 -5.37 -0.75
CA GLY A 154 12.89 -5.77 -2.16
C GLY A 154 12.21 -4.72 -3.04
N HIS A 155 12.28 -3.44 -2.66
CA HIS A 155 11.75 -2.37 -3.51
C HIS A 155 12.61 -2.19 -4.76
N PHE A 156 11.98 -2.13 -5.93
CA PHE A 156 12.65 -1.72 -7.17
C PHE A 156 12.86 -0.21 -7.20
N ARG A 157 11.92 0.58 -6.62
CA ARG A 157 11.90 2.04 -6.76
C ARG A 157 11.14 2.78 -5.67
N ARG A 158 11.33 4.10 -5.66
CA ARG A 158 10.47 5.08 -5.00
C ARG A 158 9.94 6.05 -6.04
N TYR A 159 8.75 6.56 -5.84
CA TYR A 159 8.02 7.37 -6.80
C TYR A 159 8.17 8.88 -6.56
N VAL A 160 7.91 9.65 -7.60
CA VAL A 160 7.72 11.11 -7.54
C VAL A 160 6.35 11.45 -8.14
N PRO A 161 5.75 12.61 -7.77
CA PRO A 161 4.40 12.98 -8.24
C PRO A 161 4.23 12.95 -9.76
N ASP A 162 5.18 13.53 -10.50
CA ASP A 162 5.11 13.62 -11.97
C ASP A 162 5.09 12.23 -12.62
N GLU A 163 5.81 11.27 -12.03
CA GLU A 163 5.84 9.89 -12.52
C GLU A 163 4.47 9.21 -12.39
N LEU A 164 3.79 9.38 -11.25
CA LEU A 164 2.43 8.86 -11.08
C LEU A 164 1.41 9.61 -11.93
N ALA A 165 1.59 10.92 -12.08
CA ALA A 165 0.74 11.76 -12.93
C ALA A 165 0.85 11.38 -14.42
N GLU A 166 1.96 10.79 -14.85
CA GLU A 166 2.14 10.21 -16.20
C GLU A 166 1.61 8.77 -16.27
N LYS A 167 2.00 7.90 -15.31
CA LYS A 167 1.73 6.46 -15.36
C LYS A 167 0.23 6.12 -15.22
N LEU A 168 -0.48 6.82 -14.34
CA LEU A 168 -1.91 6.55 -14.11
C LEU A 168 -2.76 6.82 -15.36
N PRO A 169 -2.66 7.99 -16.06
CA PRO A 169 -3.35 8.19 -17.33
C PRO A 169 -2.91 7.21 -18.42
N ALA A 170 -1.63 6.88 -18.51
CA ALA A 170 -1.12 5.89 -19.47
C ALA A 170 -1.66 4.46 -19.23
N ALA A 171 -2.14 4.17 -18.02
CA ALA A 171 -2.82 2.93 -17.65
C ALA A 171 -4.36 3.01 -17.78
N GLY A 172 -4.93 4.13 -18.28
CA GLY A 172 -6.37 4.32 -18.49
C GLY A 172 -7.10 5.05 -17.35
N PHE A 173 -6.43 5.42 -16.28
CA PHE A 173 -7.04 6.13 -15.16
C PHE A 173 -7.12 7.64 -15.40
N ARG A 174 -8.17 8.28 -14.91
CA ARG A 174 -8.19 9.72 -14.65
C ARG A 174 -7.60 9.96 -13.24
N LEU A 175 -6.50 10.72 -13.15
CA LEU A 175 -5.95 11.12 -11.85
C LEU A 175 -6.91 12.09 -11.15
N ARG A 176 -7.44 11.69 -9.98
CA ARG A 176 -8.38 12.47 -9.16
C ARG A 176 -7.74 13.18 -8.01
N HIS A 177 -6.71 12.57 -7.42
CA HIS A 177 -6.02 13.11 -6.26
C HIS A 177 -4.59 12.61 -6.23
N LEU A 178 -3.69 13.48 -5.78
CA LEU A 178 -2.28 13.16 -5.58
C LEU A 178 -1.75 14.02 -4.44
N GLU A 179 -1.30 13.39 -3.37
CA GLU A 179 -0.76 14.09 -2.22
C GLU A 179 0.42 13.37 -1.59
N TYR A 180 1.29 14.12 -0.93
CA TYR A 180 2.28 13.55 -0.04
C TYR A 180 1.65 13.15 1.30
N PHE A 181 2.16 12.06 1.86
CA PHE A 181 1.75 11.55 3.16
C PHE A 181 2.97 11.23 4.01
N ASN A 182 2.85 11.46 5.33
CA ASN A 182 3.86 11.09 6.31
C ASN A 182 5.17 11.88 6.18
N LEU A 183 5.10 13.21 6.34
CA LEU A 183 6.27 14.08 6.41
C LEU A 183 7.22 13.67 7.55
N ALA A 184 6.68 13.36 8.73
CA ALA A 184 7.45 13.00 9.91
C ALA A 184 8.26 11.70 9.73
N GLY A 185 7.86 10.83 8.81
CA GLY A 185 8.60 9.61 8.46
C GLY A 185 9.88 9.87 7.68
N VAL A 186 10.00 11.01 6.99
CA VAL A 186 11.15 11.34 6.14
C VAL A 186 12.48 11.31 6.89
N PRO A 187 12.67 12.07 8.00
CA PRO A 187 13.94 12.05 8.73
C PRO A 187 14.24 10.69 9.35
N GLY A 188 13.22 10.01 9.88
CA GLY A 188 13.38 8.68 10.49
C GLY A 188 13.85 7.64 9.47
N TRP A 189 13.24 7.62 8.28
CA TRP A 189 13.63 6.71 7.21
C TRP A 189 15.03 7.01 6.68
N TRP A 190 15.35 8.29 6.48
CA TRP A 190 16.68 8.71 6.01
C TRP A 190 17.78 8.30 6.99
N VAL A 191 17.60 8.59 8.29
CA VAL A 191 18.57 8.20 9.32
C VAL A 191 18.71 6.69 9.39
N ALA A 192 17.62 5.94 9.44
CA ALA A 192 17.66 4.49 9.56
C ALA A 192 18.28 3.82 8.32
N GLY A 193 17.85 4.22 7.11
CA GLY A 193 18.25 3.56 5.87
C GLY A 193 19.56 4.06 5.27
N ARG A 194 19.87 5.37 5.39
CA ARG A 194 21.05 5.97 4.73
C ARG A 194 22.24 6.18 5.67
N VAL A 195 21.95 6.60 6.92
CA VAL A 195 23.02 6.88 7.90
C VAL A 195 23.38 5.61 8.66
N LEU A 196 22.40 4.99 9.31
CA LEU A 196 22.61 3.80 10.15
C LEU A 196 22.60 2.49 9.35
N ARG A 197 22.26 2.53 8.07
CA ARG A 197 22.19 1.40 7.15
C ARG A 197 21.48 0.17 7.72
N ARG A 198 20.36 0.42 8.42
CA ARG A 198 19.54 -0.65 8.99
C ARG A 198 18.73 -1.34 7.90
N ARG A 199 18.38 -2.61 8.15
CA ARG A 199 17.52 -3.41 7.28
C ARG A 199 16.09 -3.57 7.83
N LEU A 200 15.84 -3.12 9.06
CA LEU A 200 14.54 -3.18 9.74
C LEU A 200 14.32 -1.91 10.56
N ILE A 201 13.08 -1.45 10.63
CA ILE A 201 12.66 -0.32 11.47
C ILE A 201 12.85 -0.70 12.93
N PRO A 202 13.55 0.10 13.77
CA PRO A 202 13.72 -0.21 15.19
C PRO A 202 12.36 -0.14 15.92
N THR A 203 12.06 -1.15 16.74
CA THR A 203 10.80 -1.21 17.51
C THR A 203 10.64 -0.05 18.48
N GLY A 204 11.73 0.38 19.13
CA GLY A 204 11.71 1.55 20.02
C GLY A 204 11.33 2.84 19.30
N ALA A 205 11.90 3.07 18.09
CA ALA A 205 11.56 4.23 17.27
C ALA A 205 10.08 4.23 16.86
N LEU A 206 9.53 3.06 16.54
CA LEU A 206 8.12 2.93 16.17
C LEU A 206 7.18 3.30 17.32
N ARG A 207 7.50 2.91 18.57
CA ARG A 207 6.69 3.26 19.75
C ARG A 207 6.63 4.78 19.98
N TRP A 208 7.77 5.47 19.86
CA TRP A 208 7.80 6.94 19.94
C TRP A 208 7.04 7.58 18.81
N TYR A 209 7.22 7.05 17.60
CA TYR A 209 6.49 7.51 16.42
C TYR A 209 4.97 7.41 16.62
N GLU A 210 4.48 6.25 17.08
CA GLU A 210 3.06 6.01 17.40
C GLU A 210 2.51 7.02 18.42
N ALA A 211 3.29 7.35 19.47
CA ALA A 211 2.87 8.32 20.47
C ALA A 211 2.68 9.72 19.87
N LEU A 212 3.49 10.07 18.86
CA LEU A 212 3.49 11.39 18.21
C LEU A 212 2.55 11.48 16.98
N VAL A 213 1.93 10.39 16.54
CA VAL A 213 0.99 10.39 15.39
C VAL A 213 -0.10 11.47 15.51
N PRO A 214 -0.72 11.75 16.69
CA PRO A 214 -1.70 12.83 16.79
C PRO A 214 -1.15 14.19 16.35
N LEU A 215 0.12 14.49 16.64
CA LEU A 215 0.81 15.71 16.21
C LEU A 215 1.10 15.66 14.70
N PHE A 216 1.58 14.51 14.19
CA PHE A 216 1.92 14.36 12.78
C PHE A 216 0.70 14.51 11.86
N ARG A 217 -0.51 14.22 12.35
CA ARG A 217 -1.77 14.44 11.61
C ARG A 217 -1.98 15.91 11.23
N LEU A 218 -1.32 16.85 11.89
CA LEU A 218 -1.38 18.28 11.57
C LEU A 218 -0.59 18.62 10.29
N GLU A 219 0.19 17.70 9.71
CA GLU A 219 0.91 17.92 8.45
C GLU A 219 0.00 18.41 7.32
N ARG A 220 -1.29 18.03 7.33
CA ARG A 220 -2.29 18.48 6.35
C ARG A 220 -2.51 20.01 6.35
N LEU A 221 -2.14 20.70 7.43
CA LEU A 221 -2.24 22.15 7.58
C LEU A 221 -1.00 22.87 7.05
N LEU A 222 0.05 22.11 6.73
CA LEU A 222 1.31 22.65 6.25
C LEU A 222 1.32 22.71 4.72
N PRO A 223 1.86 23.78 4.11
CA PRO A 223 1.92 23.90 2.65
C PRO A 223 3.03 23.02 2.02
N TRP A 224 3.61 22.12 2.77
CA TRP A 224 4.78 21.34 2.36
C TRP A 224 4.41 20.24 1.38
N ARG A 225 5.08 20.26 0.24
CA ARG A 225 4.94 19.24 -0.81
C ARG A 225 6.05 18.20 -0.67
N ILE A 226 6.07 17.52 0.48
CA ILE A 226 7.06 16.49 0.80
C ILE A 226 6.46 15.51 1.81
N GLY A 227 6.75 14.22 1.65
CA GLY A 227 6.33 13.15 2.55
C GLY A 227 7.04 11.86 2.21
N GLN A 228 7.05 10.91 3.12
CA GLN A 228 7.68 9.60 2.94
C GLN A 228 6.97 8.76 1.87
N SER A 229 5.66 8.98 1.69
CA SER A 229 4.82 8.28 0.74
C SER A 229 4.01 9.25 -0.12
N LEU A 230 3.50 8.75 -1.24
CA LEU A 230 2.49 9.38 -2.08
C LEU A 230 1.19 8.60 -1.99
N ILE A 231 0.09 9.31 -1.82
CA ILE A 231 -1.27 8.78 -2.03
C ILE A 231 -1.73 9.28 -3.39
N ALA A 232 -2.15 8.36 -4.26
CA ALA A 232 -2.70 8.67 -5.56
C ALA A 232 -4.04 7.98 -5.76
N ILE A 233 -5.01 8.69 -6.29
CA ILE A 233 -6.33 8.17 -6.62
C ILE A 233 -6.53 8.25 -8.13
N GLY A 234 -6.62 7.07 -8.75
CA GLY A 234 -7.01 6.91 -10.15
C GLY A 234 -8.49 6.53 -10.25
N GLU A 235 -9.22 7.03 -11.22
CA GLU A 235 -10.61 6.66 -11.48
C GLU A 235 -10.73 6.15 -12.91
N VAL A 236 -11.37 5.00 -13.08
CA VAL A 236 -11.75 4.49 -14.40
C VAL A 236 -12.83 5.39 -14.98
N PRO A 237 -12.69 5.93 -16.19
CA PRO A 237 -13.77 6.69 -16.84
C PRO A 237 -15.08 5.89 -16.89
N ALA A 238 -16.21 6.59 -16.70
CA ALA A 238 -17.54 5.99 -16.78
C ALA A 238 -17.97 5.69 -18.21
#